data_7448633731d1e17a4e031375c8d4f6f2
#
_entry.id   7448633731d1e17a4e031375c8d4f6f2
#
_cell.length_a   1.000
_cell.length_b   1.000
_cell.length_c   1.000
_cell.angle_alpha   90.00
_cell.angle_beta   90.00
_cell.angle_gamma   90.00
#
_symmetry.space_group_name_H-M   'P 1'
#
loop_
_entity.id
_entity.type
_entity.pdbx_description
1 polymer ?
#
loop_
_entity_poly.entity_id
_entity_poly.type
_entity_poly.pdbx_seq_one_letter_code
_entity_poly.pdbx_strand_id
1 'polypeptide(L)'
;MGYITGELRFYLGWAQEVAGDHAAAQESWSQARSELEPFLKEQPENFSLIGDLALVSMGLADKAAAFELIERAMAVIPIEKDALDGPAPVEILARVAAQMGEPDRAIAALQKLLSIPYATYLTEYAPLTPALLRLDPMFDPLRNDPRFQKLCEEPAK
;
A
#
# COMPACT_ATOMS: atom_id res chain seq x y z
N MET A 1 -4.02 -13.61 16.26
CA MET A 1 -5.17 -13.82 15.34
C MET A 1 -5.99 -12.55 15.09
N GLY A 2 -6.08 -11.63 16.02
CA GLY A 2 -6.96 -10.46 15.90
C GLY A 2 -6.63 -9.45 14.79
N TYR A 3 -5.37 -9.22 14.44
CA TYR A 3 -5.03 -8.24 13.40
C TYR A 3 -5.30 -8.72 11.97
N ILE A 4 -5.36 -10.03 11.72
CA ILE A 4 -5.73 -10.59 10.41
C ILE A 4 -7.16 -10.16 10.02
N THR A 5 -8.05 -10.02 10.98
CA THR A 5 -9.43 -9.55 10.72
C THR A 5 -9.43 -8.10 10.23
N GLY A 6 -8.60 -7.23 10.81
CA GLY A 6 -8.46 -5.84 10.39
C GLY A 6 -7.90 -5.71 8.97
N GLU A 7 -6.88 -6.51 8.63
CA GLU A 7 -6.33 -6.61 7.28
C GLU A 7 -7.40 -7.04 6.27
N LEU A 8 -8.13 -8.11 6.55
CA LEU A 8 -9.21 -8.59 5.68
C LEU A 8 -10.32 -7.54 5.50
N ARG A 9 -10.61 -6.73 6.52
CA ARG A 9 -11.56 -5.61 6.40
C ARG A 9 -11.04 -4.49 5.50
N PHE A 10 -9.72 -4.25 5.47
CA PHE A 10 -9.16 -3.31 4.50
C PHE A 10 -9.46 -3.78 3.07
N TYR A 11 -9.20 -5.03 2.75
CA TYR A 11 -9.49 -5.57 1.40
C TYR A 11 -10.98 -5.60 1.08
N LEU A 12 -11.84 -5.89 2.05
CA LEU A 12 -13.28 -5.79 1.88
C LEU A 12 -13.67 -4.34 1.53
N GLY A 13 -13.20 -3.37 2.28
CA GLY A 13 -13.43 -1.95 1.99
C GLY A 13 -12.92 -1.55 0.60
N TRP A 14 -11.75 -2.03 0.20
CA TRP A 14 -11.21 -1.75 -1.13
C TRP A 14 -12.07 -2.37 -2.24
N ALA A 15 -12.54 -3.60 -2.07
CA ALA A 15 -13.45 -4.24 -3.03
C ALA A 15 -14.79 -3.49 -3.13
N GLN A 16 -15.33 -3.01 -2.01
CA GLN A 16 -16.54 -2.19 -1.96
C GLN A 16 -16.33 -0.84 -2.66
N GLU A 17 -15.19 -0.18 -2.44
CA GLU A 17 -14.84 1.07 -3.10
C GLU A 17 -14.79 0.91 -4.63
N VAL A 18 -14.09 -0.12 -5.11
CA VAL A 18 -14.00 -0.43 -6.55
C VAL A 18 -15.36 -0.78 -7.15
N ALA A 19 -16.25 -1.41 -6.37
CA ALA A 19 -17.62 -1.70 -6.76
C ALA A 19 -18.54 -0.47 -6.71
N GLY A 20 -18.09 0.67 -6.21
CA GLY A 20 -18.87 1.90 -6.09
C GLY A 20 -19.72 2.01 -4.82
N ASP A 21 -19.59 1.07 -3.88
CA ASP A 21 -20.25 1.13 -2.58
C ASP A 21 -19.37 1.85 -1.54
N HIS A 22 -19.23 3.15 -1.75
CA HIS A 22 -18.35 4.02 -0.94
C HIS A 22 -18.77 4.04 0.53
N ALA A 23 -20.06 3.96 0.84
CA ALA A 23 -20.54 3.97 2.22
C ALA A 23 -20.12 2.70 2.97
N ALA A 24 -20.28 1.52 2.35
CA ALA A 24 -19.82 0.27 2.93
C ALA A 24 -18.30 0.20 3.06
N ALA A 25 -17.56 0.77 2.09
CA ALA A 25 -16.10 0.87 2.16
C ALA A 25 -15.64 1.67 3.38
N GLN A 26 -16.22 2.86 3.60
CA GLN A 26 -15.91 3.71 4.75
C GLN A 26 -16.18 3.01 6.08
N GLU A 27 -17.29 2.28 6.18
CA GLU A 27 -17.64 1.50 7.38
C GLU A 27 -16.61 0.38 7.61
N SER A 28 -16.25 -0.38 6.57
CA SER A 28 -15.24 -1.45 6.65
C SER A 28 -13.89 -0.93 7.11
N TRP A 29 -13.43 0.20 6.58
CA TRP A 29 -12.16 0.81 6.99
C TRP A 29 -12.20 1.40 8.39
N SER A 30 -13.33 1.99 8.81
CA SER A 30 -13.50 2.48 10.18
C SER A 30 -13.43 1.34 11.19
N GLN A 31 -14.04 0.21 10.89
CA GLN A 31 -13.97 -1.00 11.70
C GLN A 31 -12.54 -1.57 11.73
N ALA A 32 -11.86 -1.62 10.56
CA ALA A 32 -10.48 -2.06 10.47
C ALA A 32 -9.56 -1.22 11.37
N ARG A 33 -9.69 0.11 11.34
CA ARG A 33 -8.92 1.02 12.20
C ARG A 33 -9.14 0.69 13.68
N SER A 34 -10.39 0.55 14.09
CA SER A 34 -10.74 0.25 15.49
C SER A 34 -10.20 -1.10 15.96
N GLU A 35 -10.11 -2.09 15.07
CA GLU A 35 -9.56 -3.41 15.36
C GLU A 35 -8.03 -3.43 15.41
N LEU A 36 -7.36 -2.64 14.55
CA LEU A 36 -5.90 -2.67 14.41
C LEU A 36 -5.17 -1.76 15.42
N GLU A 37 -5.74 -0.60 15.76
CA GLU A 37 -5.09 0.36 16.67
C GLU A 37 -4.69 -0.21 18.04
N PRO A 38 -5.49 -1.05 18.72
CA PRO A 38 -5.07 -1.68 19.98
C PRO A 38 -3.83 -2.55 19.84
N PHE A 39 -3.71 -3.31 18.73
CA PHE A 39 -2.53 -4.14 18.47
C PHE A 39 -1.29 -3.31 18.22
N LEU A 40 -1.42 -2.15 17.57
CA LEU A 40 -0.27 -1.25 17.37
C LEU A 40 0.29 -0.70 18.69
N LYS A 41 -0.56 -0.51 19.71
CA LYS A 41 -0.10 -0.11 21.05
C LYS A 41 0.72 -1.22 21.73
N GLU A 42 0.35 -2.48 21.49
CA GLU A 42 1.06 -3.64 22.02
C GLU A 42 2.31 -3.98 21.22
N GLN A 43 2.30 -3.72 19.92
CA GLN A 43 3.34 -4.06 18.97
C GLN A 43 3.78 -2.83 18.14
N PRO A 44 4.39 -1.82 18.77
CA PRO A 44 4.65 -0.52 18.14
C PRO A 44 5.65 -0.54 16.98
N GLU A 45 6.42 -1.62 16.83
CA GLU A 45 7.41 -1.82 15.77
C GLU A 45 7.01 -2.93 14.78
N ASN A 46 5.77 -3.39 14.82
CA ASN A 46 5.27 -4.34 13.85
C ASN A 46 5.00 -3.63 12.51
N PHE A 47 5.95 -3.70 11.59
CA PHE A 47 5.89 -2.99 10.30
C PHE A 47 4.70 -3.41 9.44
N SER A 48 4.28 -4.68 9.50
CA SER A 48 3.09 -5.16 8.79
C SER A 48 1.83 -4.46 9.29
N LEU A 49 1.65 -4.43 10.61
CA LEU A 49 0.52 -3.77 11.24
C LEU A 49 0.49 -2.26 10.99
N ILE A 50 1.67 -1.63 11.01
CA ILE A 50 1.81 -0.19 10.67
C ILE A 50 1.41 0.03 9.21
N GLY A 51 1.84 -0.86 8.31
CA GLY A 51 1.49 -0.81 6.88
C GLY A 51 -0.02 -0.98 6.64
N ASP A 52 -0.66 -1.93 7.31
CA ASP A 52 -2.12 -2.14 7.23
C ASP A 52 -2.88 -0.89 7.68
N LEU A 53 -2.45 -0.27 8.78
CA LEU A 53 -3.06 0.99 9.26
C LEU A 53 -2.81 2.16 8.30
N ALA A 54 -1.68 2.19 7.60
CA ALA A 54 -1.44 3.18 6.55
C ALA A 54 -2.43 3.03 5.39
N LEU A 55 -2.69 1.80 4.94
CA LEU A 55 -3.69 1.50 3.91
C LEU A 55 -5.12 1.84 4.37
N VAL A 56 -5.47 1.50 5.60
CA VAL A 56 -6.76 1.86 6.19
C VAL A 56 -6.93 3.38 6.26
N SER A 57 -5.88 4.11 6.68
CA SER A 57 -5.88 5.58 6.73
C SER A 57 -6.04 6.18 5.32
N MET A 58 -5.41 5.58 4.31
CA MET A 58 -5.63 5.94 2.90
C MET A 58 -7.09 5.78 2.50
N GLY A 59 -7.72 4.64 2.80
CA GLY A 59 -9.14 4.40 2.52
C GLY A 59 -10.05 5.41 3.19
N LEU A 60 -9.73 5.82 4.41
CA LEU A 60 -10.45 6.85 5.17
C LEU A 60 -10.11 8.30 4.73
N ALA A 61 -9.33 8.47 3.68
CA ALA A 61 -8.84 9.77 3.19
C ALA A 61 -8.04 10.59 4.23
N ASP A 62 -7.48 9.92 5.23
CA ASP A 62 -6.62 10.52 6.25
C ASP A 62 -5.16 10.55 5.75
N LYS A 63 -4.88 11.50 4.88
CA LYS A 63 -3.59 11.64 4.20
C LYS A 63 -2.43 11.77 5.19
N ALA A 64 -2.60 12.56 6.26
CA ALA A 64 -1.53 12.79 7.23
C ALA A 64 -1.17 11.51 7.97
N ALA A 65 -2.16 10.79 8.50
CA ALA A 65 -1.95 9.53 9.19
C ALA A 65 -1.37 8.45 8.25
N ALA A 66 -1.84 8.38 7.00
CA ALA A 66 -1.35 7.41 6.03
C ALA A 66 0.16 7.58 5.76
N PHE A 67 0.63 8.82 5.55
CA PHE A 67 2.05 9.06 5.32
C PHE A 67 2.90 8.92 6.58
N GLU A 68 2.44 9.38 7.74
CA GLU A 68 3.15 9.20 9.01
C GLU A 68 3.39 7.71 9.30
N LEU A 69 2.35 6.88 9.15
CA LEU A 69 2.44 5.45 9.39
C LEU A 69 3.39 4.76 8.41
N ILE A 70 3.30 5.07 7.11
CA ILE A 70 4.16 4.39 6.15
C ILE A 70 5.63 4.82 6.28
N GLU A 71 5.91 6.08 6.59
CA GLU A 71 7.26 6.55 6.88
C GLU A 71 7.83 5.87 8.12
N ARG A 72 7.01 5.66 9.14
CA ARG A 72 7.36 4.88 10.33
C ARG A 72 7.66 3.42 9.98
N ALA A 73 6.84 2.76 9.16
CA ALA A 73 7.10 1.37 8.74
C ALA A 73 8.44 1.26 7.99
N MET A 74 8.73 2.19 7.09
CA MET A 74 10.00 2.24 6.36
C MET A 74 11.21 2.48 7.27
N ALA A 75 11.03 3.23 8.37
CA ALA A 75 12.09 3.46 9.36
C ALA A 75 12.35 2.22 10.23
N VAL A 76 11.31 1.44 10.52
CA VAL A 76 11.43 0.17 11.28
C VAL A 76 12.21 -0.86 10.48
N ILE A 77 11.90 -1.00 9.18
CA ILE A 77 12.51 -2.01 8.31
C ILE A 77 13.00 -1.39 7.00
N PRO A 78 14.12 -0.66 7.01
CA PRO A 78 14.64 -0.06 5.79
C PRO A 78 15.24 -1.11 4.85
N ILE A 79 15.06 -0.92 3.55
CA ILE A 79 15.55 -1.82 2.48
C ILE A 79 17.05 -2.10 2.61
N GLU A 80 17.83 -1.11 3.05
CA GLU A 80 19.28 -1.22 3.19
C GLU A 80 19.70 -2.22 4.28
N LYS A 81 18.80 -2.49 5.23
CA LYS A 81 19.01 -3.44 6.33
C LYS A 81 18.33 -4.78 6.10
N ASP A 82 17.21 -4.76 5.41
CA ASP A 82 16.44 -5.96 5.11
C ASP A 82 15.94 -5.91 3.65
N ALA A 83 16.65 -6.63 2.78
CA ALA A 83 16.32 -6.67 1.37
C ALA A 83 15.09 -7.57 1.05
N LEU A 84 14.67 -8.38 2.01
CA LEU A 84 13.51 -9.26 1.85
C LEU A 84 12.20 -8.54 2.22
N ASP A 85 12.14 -8.02 3.43
CA ASP A 85 10.92 -7.42 3.98
C ASP A 85 10.86 -5.89 3.81
N GLY A 86 12.02 -5.22 3.72
CA GLY A 86 12.13 -3.77 3.54
C GLY A 86 11.42 -3.20 2.31
N PRO A 87 11.28 -3.94 1.19
CA PRO A 87 10.47 -3.48 0.06
C PRO A 87 8.97 -3.37 0.34
N ALA A 88 8.42 -4.13 1.29
CA ALA A 88 6.98 -4.14 1.58
C ALA A 88 6.42 -2.76 1.96
N PRO A 89 7.01 -1.99 2.91
CA PRO A 89 6.56 -0.63 3.18
C PRO A 89 6.70 0.31 1.97
N VAL A 90 7.68 0.11 1.09
CA VAL A 90 7.85 0.93 -0.12
C VAL A 90 6.74 0.65 -1.12
N GLU A 91 6.26 -0.59 -1.24
CA GLU A 91 5.09 -0.92 -2.06
C GLU A 91 3.83 -0.23 -1.52
N ILE A 92 3.61 -0.27 -0.21
CA ILE A 92 2.49 0.44 0.42
C ILE A 92 2.60 1.95 0.20
N LEU A 93 3.82 2.53 0.31
CA LEU A 93 4.05 3.93 -0.01
C LEU A 93 3.62 4.27 -1.45
N ALA A 94 3.97 3.42 -2.42
CA ALA A 94 3.58 3.66 -3.82
C ALA A 94 2.05 3.73 -3.97
N ARG A 95 1.31 2.84 -3.31
CA ARG A 95 -0.16 2.79 -3.32
C ARG A 95 -0.78 3.99 -2.61
N VAL A 96 -0.32 4.28 -1.40
CA VAL A 96 -0.78 5.44 -0.61
C VAL A 96 -0.53 6.74 -1.38
N ALA A 97 0.67 6.92 -1.93
CA ALA A 97 1.03 8.12 -2.67
C ALA A 97 0.20 8.28 -3.95
N ALA A 98 -0.08 7.19 -4.67
CA ALA A 98 -0.96 7.22 -5.85
C ALA A 98 -2.37 7.69 -5.49
N GLN A 99 -2.97 7.13 -4.44
CA GLN A 99 -4.33 7.43 -4.01
C GLN A 99 -4.45 8.81 -3.33
N MET A 100 -3.40 9.27 -2.66
CA MET A 100 -3.38 10.54 -1.93
C MET A 100 -2.90 11.74 -2.76
N GLY A 101 -2.74 11.58 -4.08
CA GLY A 101 -2.40 12.67 -4.99
C GLY A 101 -0.94 13.12 -4.90
N GLU A 102 -0.01 12.21 -4.62
CA GLU A 102 1.43 12.44 -4.59
C GLU A 102 2.15 11.62 -5.70
N PRO A 103 1.90 11.94 -6.99
CA PRO A 103 2.39 11.12 -8.10
C PRO A 103 3.92 11.00 -8.14
N ASP A 104 4.65 12.04 -7.75
CA ASP A 104 6.11 12.01 -7.74
C ASP A 104 6.65 10.97 -6.74
N ARG A 105 6.05 10.90 -5.54
CA ARG A 105 6.42 9.92 -4.53
C ARG A 105 6.05 8.50 -4.98
N ALA A 106 4.88 8.34 -5.59
CA ALA A 106 4.42 7.06 -6.11
C ALA A 106 5.34 6.54 -7.21
N ILE A 107 5.67 7.37 -8.21
CA ILE A 107 6.56 7.01 -9.31
C ILE A 107 7.96 6.65 -8.81
N ALA A 108 8.53 7.43 -7.89
CA ALA A 108 9.85 7.14 -7.32
C ALA A 108 9.88 5.79 -6.59
N ALA A 109 8.84 5.49 -5.80
CA ALA A 109 8.71 4.21 -5.12
C ALA A 109 8.59 3.04 -6.10
N LEU A 110 7.76 3.18 -7.16
CA LEU A 110 7.60 2.16 -8.20
C LEU A 110 8.89 1.92 -8.98
N GLN A 111 9.62 2.97 -9.34
CA GLN A 111 10.92 2.85 -10.00
C GLN A 111 11.92 2.06 -9.15
N LYS A 112 11.98 2.34 -7.85
CA LYS A 112 12.83 1.60 -6.92
C LYS A 112 12.43 0.13 -6.87
N LEU A 113 11.15 -0.18 -6.70
CA LEU A 113 10.65 -1.55 -6.62
C LEU A 113 10.91 -2.36 -7.89
N LEU A 114 10.68 -1.78 -9.06
CA LEU A 114 10.91 -2.46 -10.35
C LEU A 114 12.41 -2.69 -10.66
N SER A 115 13.31 -2.01 -9.95
CA SER A 115 14.77 -2.14 -10.11
C SER A 115 15.40 -3.21 -9.22
N ILE A 116 14.66 -3.78 -8.27
CA ILE A 116 15.14 -4.76 -7.30
C ILE A 116 14.30 -6.04 -7.32
N PRO A 117 14.89 -7.21 -7.08
CA PRO A 117 14.10 -8.41 -6.80
C PRO A 117 13.51 -8.30 -5.39
N TYR A 118 12.20 -8.52 -5.23
CA TYR A 118 11.55 -8.54 -3.94
C TYR A 118 10.31 -9.44 -3.94
N ALA A 119 9.86 -9.85 -2.75
CA ALA A 119 8.56 -10.47 -2.55
C ALA A 119 7.55 -9.41 -2.12
N THR A 120 6.32 -9.47 -2.62
CA THR A 120 5.31 -8.50 -2.24
C THR A 120 4.55 -8.91 -1.00
N TYR A 121 4.03 -7.89 -0.32
CA TYR A 121 3.17 -8.06 0.85
C TYR A 121 1.68 -8.26 0.45
N LEU A 122 1.21 -7.53 -0.56
CA LEU A 122 -0.21 -7.45 -0.91
C LEU A 122 -0.70 -8.46 -1.95
N THR A 123 0.20 -9.15 -2.65
CA THR A 123 -0.17 -10.07 -3.75
C THR A 123 0.43 -11.46 -3.56
N GLU A 124 0.38 -12.00 -2.35
CA GLU A 124 0.83 -13.36 -2.03
C GLU A 124 2.19 -13.73 -2.68
N TYR A 125 3.19 -12.89 -2.45
CA TYR A 125 4.58 -13.12 -2.89
C TYR A 125 4.87 -12.91 -4.39
N ALA A 126 3.96 -12.32 -5.15
CA ALA A 126 4.23 -11.95 -6.54
C ALA A 126 4.74 -10.49 -6.62
N PRO A 127 5.97 -10.22 -7.07
CA PRO A 127 6.48 -8.85 -7.20
C PRO A 127 5.65 -8.04 -8.20
N LEU A 128 5.59 -6.71 -8.01
CA LEU A 128 4.96 -5.82 -8.97
C LEU A 128 5.64 -5.97 -10.33
N THR A 129 4.84 -6.13 -11.35
CA THR A 129 5.27 -6.22 -12.75
C THR A 129 4.58 -5.13 -13.56
N PRO A 130 5.09 -4.76 -14.74
CA PRO A 130 4.40 -3.87 -15.65
C PRO A 130 2.95 -4.30 -15.92
N ALA A 131 2.69 -5.60 -16.03
CA ALA A 131 1.34 -6.13 -16.23
C ALA A 131 0.42 -5.89 -15.01
N LEU A 132 0.92 -6.12 -13.79
CA LEU A 132 0.17 -5.84 -12.56
C LEU A 132 -0.11 -4.34 -12.38
N LEU A 133 0.86 -3.47 -12.69
CA LEU A 133 0.65 -2.02 -12.65
C LEU A 133 -0.49 -1.58 -13.58
N ARG A 134 -0.60 -2.20 -14.76
CA ARG A 134 -1.70 -1.91 -15.70
C ARG A 134 -3.07 -2.34 -15.17
N LEU A 135 -3.14 -3.37 -14.36
CA LEU A 135 -4.40 -4.00 -13.95
C LEU A 135 -4.87 -3.55 -12.57
N ASP A 136 -3.97 -3.11 -11.69
CA ASP A 136 -4.30 -2.79 -10.31
C ASP A 136 -4.99 -1.42 -10.20
N PRO A 137 -6.26 -1.37 -9.75
CA PRO A 137 -7.01 -0.12 -9.64
C PRO A 137 -6.44 0.84 -8.58
N MET A 138 -5.59 0.40 -7.68
CA MET A 138 -4.90 1.32 -6.74
C MET A 138 -3.99 2.31 -7.46
N PHE A 139 -3.55 2.00 -8.68
CA PHE A 139 -2.73 2.89 -9.51
C PHE A 139 -3.53 3.66 -10.57
N ASP A 140 -4.87 3.58 -10.58
CA ASP A 140 -5.71 4.33 -11.52
C ASP A 140 -5.45 5.84 -11.54
N PRO A 141 -5.16 6.52 -10.40
CA PRO A 141 -4.83 7.94 -10.42
C PRO A 141 -3.57 8.29 -11.23
N LEU A 142 -2.68 7.32 -11.47
CA LEU A 142 -1.43 7.52 -12.22
C LEU A 142 -1.56 7.21 -13.72
N ARG A 143 -2.67 6.67 -14.20
CA ARG A 143 -2.82 6.15 -15.57
C ARG A 143 -2.49 7.14 -16.67
N ASN A 144 -2.73 8.41 -16.43
CA ASN A 144 -2.45 9.50 -17.40
C ASN A 144 -1.06 10.12 -17.22
N ASP A 145 -0.25 9.68 -16.25
CA ASP A 145 1.13 10.15 -16.08
C ASP A 145 2.05 9.42 -17.06
N PRO A 146 2.77 10.13 -17.95
CA PRO A 146 3.67 9.49 -18.91
C PRO A 146 4.77 8.65 -18.28
N ARG A 147 5.21 9.00 -17.08
CA ARG A 147 6.22 8.25 -16.31
C ARG A 147 5.66 6.91 -15.86
N PHE A 148 4.39 6.88 -15.40
CA PHE A 148 3.71 5.64 -15.03
C PHE A 148 3.48 4.76 -16.27
N GLN A 149 3.04 5.35 -17.38
CA GLN A 149 2.86 4.62 -18.64
C GLN A 149 4.14 3.91 -19.08
N LYS A 150 5.29 4.60 -18.96
CA LYS A 150 6.60 4.01 -19.24
C LYS A 150 6.94 2.85 -18.31
N LEU A 151 6.58 2.91 -17.02
CA LEU A 151 6.77 1.78 -16.08
C LEU A 151 5.89 0.59 -16.42
N CYS A 152 4.77 0.81 -17.09
CA CYS A 152 3.85 -0.23 -17.54
C CYS A 152 4.29 -0.92 -18.83
N GLU A 153 5.30 -0.41 -19.54
CA GLU A 153 5.88 -1.04 -20.73
C GLU A 153 6.74 -2.24 -20.32
N GLU A 154 6.57 -3.36 -21.02
CA GLU A 154 7.48 -4.48 -20.84
C GLU A 154 8.85 -4.13 -21.43
N PRO A 155 9.97 -4.51 -20.77
CA PRO A 155 11.27 -4.34 -21.36
C PRO A 155 11.31 -5.05 -22.72
N ALA A 156 11.83 -4.37 -23.73
CA ALA A 156 12.01 -4.96 -25.06
C ALA A 156 12.82 -6.26 -24.90
N LYS A 157 12.28 -7.37 -25.47
CA LYS A 157 12.94 -8.67 -25.45
C LYS A 157 14.23 -8.63 -26.28
#